data_cb74cdf0f674f6165fad2653686015ee
#
_entry.id   cb74cdf0f674f6165fad2653686015ee
#
_cell.length_a   1.000
_cell.length_b   1.000
_cell.length_c   1.000
_cell.angle_alpha   90.00
_cell.angle_beta   90.00
_cell.angle_gamma   90.00
#
_symmetry.space_group_name_H-M   'P 1'
#
loop_
_entity.id
_entity.type
_entity.pdbx_description
1 polymer ?
#
loop_
_entity_poly.entity_id
_entity_poly.type
_entity_poly.pdbx_seq_one_letter_code
_entity_poly.pdbx_strand_id
1 'polypeptide(L)'
;EGLTTNEFYPNGISTSLPFDVQWDLVRSIRGLESAVIVRPGYAIEYDFYDPRQLRHSLETKVIGGLYFAGQINGTTGYEEAAAQGMLAGINAGLAVQGKEPWLPKRSESYIGVLVDDLITRGVQEPYRMFTSRAEYRLSLREDNADMRLTGIGRELGLVDDHRWDVFCRKQDAVSRETSRLQEIWVGPKHESAPLVSELLGQDLSHECNLADLLRRPGVTYEAITALGEGIWSPGVLDEDLGLAAQISDQVEISVKYQGYIDRQAMEIARQEHNETYPLPESLDYSQVLGLSKEVQQKLNLHKPATLGQAGRISGVTPAALSLLLVHLKKGLGRTQET
;
A
#
# COMPACT_ATOMS: atom_id res chain seq x y z
N GLU A 1 -24.78 12.82 21.82
CA GLU A 1 -23.75 12.29 22.72
C GLU A 1 -24.33 11.23 23.67
N GLY A 2 -24.68 10.05 23.13
CA GLY A 2 -25.27 8.93 23.87
C GLY A 2 -26.81 8.98 23.97
N LEU A 3 -27.39 7.88 24.46
CA LEU A 3 -28.85 7.68 24.45
C LEU A 3 -29.59 8.34 25.64
N THR A 4 -28.83 8.83 26.64
CA THR A 4 -29.39 9.37 27.89
C THR A 4 -29.14 10.88 28.05
N THR A 5 -28.68 11.56 27.01
CA THR A 5 -28.40 13.00 27.00
C THR A 5 -29.21 13.70 25.90
N ASN A 6 -29.49 14.98 26.11
CA ASN A 6 -30.07 15.86 25.10
C ASN A 6 -29.04 16.62 24.28
N GLU A 7 -27.78 16.26 24.40
CA GLU A 7 -26.66 16.84 23.63
C GLU A 7 -26.55 16.12 22.28
N PHE A 8 -26.46 16.89 21.20
CA PHE A 8 -26.31 16.40 19.85
C PHE A 8 -24.99 16.89 19.27
N TYR A 9 -24.25 16.00 18.60
CA TYR A 9 -23.08 16.34 17.82
C TYR A 9 -23.50 16.60 16.38
N PRO A 10 -23.46 17.85 15.89
CA PRO A 10 -23.85 18.15 14.51
C PRO A 10 -22.71 17.81 13.55
N ASN A 11 -22.99 16.94 12.57
CA ASN A 11 -22.08 16.66 11.49
C ASN A 11 -22.26 17.66 10.35
N GLY A 12 -21.15 18.03 9.68
CA GLY A 12 -21.17 18.85 8.47
C GLY A 12 -21.17 20.36 8.69
N ILE A 13 -21.09 20.83 9.94
CA ILE A 13 -20.98 22.26 10.30
C ILE A 13 -19.71 22.56 11.13
N SER A 14 -18.65 21.77 10.92
CA SER A 14 -17.36 22.02 11.59
C SER A 14 -16.85 23.43 11.28
N THR A 15 -16.45 24.15 12.32
CA THR A 15 -15.98 25.53 12.21
C THR A 15 -15.02 25.87 13.35
N SER A 16 -14.09 26.79 13.08
CA SER A 16 -13.20 27.41 14.08
C SER A 16 -13.41 28.92 14.18
N LEU A 17 -14.52 29.42 13.64
CA LEU A 17 -14.87 30.84 13.69
C LEU A 17 -15.06 31.29 15.16
N PRO A 18 -15.02 32.60 15.45
CA PRO A 18 -15.35 33.13 16.78
C PRO A 18 -16.73 32.70 17.27
N PHE A 19 -16.88 32.59 18.58
CA PHE A 19 -18.08 32.00 19.19
C PHE A 19 -19.40 32.72 18.80
N ASP A 20 -19.37 34.04 18.73
CA ASP A 20 -20.51 34.86 18.30
C ASP A 20 -20.96 34.51 16.89
N VAL A 21 -20.00 34.31 15.97
CA VAL A 21 -20.29 33.88 14.61
C VAL A 21 -20.84 32.44 14.55
N GLN A 22 -20.27 31.54 15.38
CA GLN A 22 -20.80 30.17 15.50
C GLN A 22 -22.24 30.16 16.00
N TRP A 23 -22.54 31.05 16.96
CA TRP A 23 -23.87 31.19 17.52
C TRP A 23 -24.89 31.60 16.45
N ASP A 24 -24.57 32.61 15.67
CA ASP A 24 -25.41 33.09 14.57
C ASP A 24 -25.52 32.04 13.46
N LEU A 25 -24.42 31.37 13.10
CA LEU A 25 -24.38 30.30 12.12
C LEU A 25 -25.35 29.15 12.50
N VAL A 26 -25.27 28.64 13.72
CA VAL A 26 -26.10 27.52 14.17
C VAL A 26 -27.57 27.92 14.18
N ARG A 27 -27.90 29.12 14.66
CA ARG A 27 -29.28 29.61 14.77
C ARG A 27 -29.89 30.05 13.43
N SER A 28 -29.09 30.24 12.41
CA SER A 28 -29.57 30.47 11.04
C SER A 28 -30.12 29.20 10.37
N ILE A 29 -29.78 28.01 10.92
CA ILE A 29 -30.26 26.73 10.39
C ILE A 29 -31.69 26.50 10.83
N ARG A 30 -32.56 26.22 9.87
CA ARG A 30 -34.00 25.94 10.13
C ARG A 30 -34.15 24.77 11.11
N GLY A 31 -34.87 25.01 12.21
CA GLY A 31 -35.11 24.06 13.29
C GLY A 31 -34.09 24.14 14.43
N LEU A 32 -33.04 24.97 14.31
CA LEU A 32 -32.03 25.21 15.33
C LEU A 32 -32.07 26.65 15.87
N GLU A 33 -33.09 27.42 15.62
CA GLU A 33 -33.22 28.84 15.99
C GLU A 33 -33.10 29.08 17.51
N SER A 34 -33.47 28.06 18.31
CA SER A 34 -33.39 28.08 19.76
C SER A 34 -32.28 27.18 20.32
N ALA A 35 -31.39 26.66 19.48
CA ALA A 35 -30.32 25.80 19.92
C ALA A 35 -29.34 26.53 20.84
N VAL A 36 -28.83 25.81 21.84
CA VAL A 36 -27.76 26.27 22.73
C VAL A 36 -26.50 25.52 22.43
N ILE A 37 -25.41 26.24 22.16
CA ILE A 37 -24.10 25.64 21.99
C ILE A 37 -23.53 25.34 23.36
N VAL A 38 -23.44 24.04 23.70
CA VAL A 38 -22.86 23.56 24.96
C VAL A 38 -21.34 23.61 24.91
N ARG A 39 -20.78 23.25 23.74
CA ARG A 39 -19.34 23.28 23.47
C ARG A 39 -19.10 23.85 22.06
N PRO A 40 -18.44 25.01 21.95
CA PRO A 40 -18.16 25.60 20.65
C PRO A 40 -17.16 24.77 19.85
N GLY A 41 -17.22 24.90 18.54
CA GLY A 41 -16.19 24.45 17.65
C GLY A 41 -14.87 25.19 17.92
N TYR A 42 -13.76 24.54 17.69
CA TYR A 42 -12.42 25.07 17.94
C TYR A 42 -11.43 24.60 16.86
N ALA A 43 -10.39 25.40 16.65
CA ALA A 43 -9.25 24.98 15.85
C ALA A 43 -8.29 24.17 16.70
N ILE A 44 -7.74 23.13 16.13
CA ILE A 44 -6.61 22.41 16.71
C ILE A 44 -5.39 22.83 15.89
N GLU A 45 -4.37 23.34 16.57
CA GLU A 45 -3.07 23.65 15.98
C GLU A 45 -2.10 22.52 16.33
N TYR A 46 -1.31 22.12 15.35
CA TYR A 46 -0.29 21.08 15.50
C TYR A 46 1.07 21.64 15.14
N ASP A 47 2.07 21.22 15.89
CA ASP A 47 3.45 21.42 15.48
C ASP A 47 3.71 20.66 14.18
N PHE A 48 4.42 21.28 13.25
CA PHE A 48 4.77 20.72 11.95
C PHE A 48 6.28 20.70 11.78
N TYR A 49 6.77 19.55 11.37
CA TYR A 49 8.15 19.34 10.97
C TYR A 49 8.17 18.87 9.50
N ASP A 50 8.99 19.55 8.69
CA ASP A 50 9.08 19.19 7.25
C ASP A 50 9.57 17.75 7.09
N PRO A 51 8.72 16.81 6.60
CA PRO A 51 9.07 15.40 6.53
C PRO A 51 10.23 15.10 5.58
N ARG A 52 10.62 16.03 4.70
CA ARG A 52 11.84 15.92 3.87
C ARG A 52 13.12 15.95 4.71
N GLN A 53 13.05 16.36 5.97
CA GLN A 53 14.15 16.30 6.93
C GLN A 53 14.22 14.94 7.65
N LEU A 54 13.38 13.98 7.29
CA LEU A 54 13.41 12.62 7.80
C LEU A 54 14.13 11.69 6.82
N ARG A 55 14.75 10.65 7.38
CA ARG A 55 15.20 9.48 6.64
C ARG A 55 13.99 8.60 6.29
N HIS A 56 14.17 7.62 5.43
CA HIS A 56 13.11 6.66 5.10
C HIS A 56 12.67 5.82 6.31
N SER A 57 13.51 5.69 7.32
CA SER A 57 13.19 5.08 8.62
C SER A 57 12.30 5.92 9.52
N LEU A 58 11.95 7.15 9.13
CA LEU A 58 11.32 8.21 9.90
C LEU A 58 12.21 8.80 11.02
N GLU A 59 13.49 8.45 11.05
CA GLU A 59 14.49 9.11 11.88
C GLU A 59 14.80 10.50 11.36
N THR A 60 15.00 11.47 12.25
CA THR A 60 15.41 12.82 11.83
C THR A 60 16.84 12.82 11.28
N LYS A 61 17.11 13.62 10.23
CA LYS A 61 18.45 13.77 9.68
C LYS A 61 19.40 14.53 10.59
N VAL A 62 18.86 15.34 11.51
CA VAL A 62 19.63 16.26 12.35
C VAL A 62 20.01 15.63 13.69
N ILE A 63 19.12 14.82 14.27
CA ILE A 63 19.32 14.21 15.59
C ILE A 63 19.18 12.71 15.45
N GLY A 64 20.27 11.98 15.64
CA GLY A 64 20.26 10.52 15.63
C GLY A 64 19.44 9.94 16.78
N GLY A 65 18.67 8.87 16.51
CA GLY A 65 17.80 8.22 17.49
C GLY A 65 16.47 8.92 17.77
N LEU A 66 16.19 10.05 17.10
CA LEU A 66 14.91 10.75 17.20
C LEU A 66 14.03 10.43 15.97
N TYR A 67 12.83 9.90 16.22
CA TYR A 67 11.88 9.51 15.18
C TYR A 67 10.60 10.35 15.31
N PHE A 68 10.02 10.74 14.17
CA PHE A 68 8.75 11.45 14.14
C PHE A 68 7.69 10.63 13.40
N ALA A 69 6.45 10.67 13.89
CA ALA A 69 5.33 9.96 13.33
C ALA A 69 4.01 10.72 13.55
N GLY A 70 3.09 10.59 12.60
CA GLY A 70 1.76 11.18 12.68
C GLY A 70 1.70 12.63 12.25
N GLN A 71 0.91 13.44 12.93
CA GLN A 71 0.56 14.80 12.54
C GLN A 71 1.75 15.75 12.42
N ILE A 72 2.77 15.56 13.23
CA ILE A 72 4.01 16.35 13.15
C ILE A 72 4.65 16.30 11.77
N ASN A 73 4.41 15.22 11.00
CA ASN A 73 4.89 15.03 9.64
C ASN A 73 3.90 15.55 8.57
N GLY A 74 2.84 16.27 8.99
CA GLY A 74 1.86 16.86 8.08
C GLY A 74 0.77 15.90 7.61
N THR A 75 0.51 14.82 8.32
CA THR A 75 -0.64 13.91 8.07
C THR A 75 -1.75 14.18 9.09
N THR A 76 -3.02 13.96 8.73
CA THR A 76 -4.17 14.22 9.62
C THR A 76 -5.04 13.00 9.89
N GLY A 77 -4.83 11.87 9.21
CA GLY A 77 -5.60 10.63 9.40
C GLY A 77 -5.05 9.76 10.52
N TYR A 78 -5.93 9.05 11.21
CA TYR A 78 -5.54 8.09 12.25
C TYR A 78 -4.74 6.92 11.66
N GLU A 79 -5.12 6.49 10.46
CA GLU A 79 -4.48 5.39 9.74
C GLU A 79 -3.05 5.75 9.35
N GLU A 80 -2.84 6.96 8.85
CA GLU A 80 -1.51 7.46 8.52
C GLU A 80 -0.64 7.59 9.76
N ALA A 81 -1.21 8.06 10.89
CA ALA A 81 -0.48 8.16 12.14
C ALA A 81 -0.09 6.79 12.70
N ALA A 82 -1.01 5.82 12.66
CA ALA A 82 -0.74 4.44 13.07
C ALA A 82 0.35 3.78 12.24
N ALA A 83 0.29 3.94 10.90
CA ALA A 83 1.29 3.40 9.99
C ALA A 83 2.69 3.99 10.23
N GLN A 84 2.77 5.30 10.38
CA GLN A 84 4.04 5.98 10.69
C GLN A 84 4.57 5.58 12.07
N GLY A 85 3.70 5.54 13.09
CA GLY A 85 4.08 5.14 14.44
C GLY A 85 4.63 3.72 14.51
N MET A 86 3.99 2.80 13.79
CA MET A 86 4.47 1.41 13.66
C MET A 86 5.85 1.37 12.99
N LEU A 87 6.03 2.03 11.84
CA LEU A 87 7.31 2.04 11.15
C LEU A 87 8.43 2.68 11.97
N ALA A 88 8.16 3.83 12.59
CA ALA A 88 9.11 4.50 13.46
C ALA A 88 9.50 3.62 14.66
N GLY A 89 8.52 2.95 15.28
CA GLY A 89 8.77 2.03 16.40
C GLY A 89 9.59 0.81 16.00
N ILE A 90 9.30 0.19 14.85
CA ILE A 90 10.10 -0.91 14.30
C ILE A 90 11.55 -0.46 14.12
N ASN A 91 11.77 0.66 13.44
CA ASN A 91 13.11 1.12 13.11
C ASN A 91 13.90 1.59 14.34
N ALA A 92 13.21 2.22 15.31
CA ALA A 92 13.83 2.53 16.60
C ALA A 92 14.26 1.26 17.34
N GLY A 93 13.41 0.23 17.37
CA GLY A 93 13.72 -1.07 17.97
C GLY A 93 14.87 -1.80 17.28
N LEU A 94 14.94 -1.76 15.95
CA LEU A 94 16.06 -2.32 15.17
C LEU A 94 17.36 -1.56 15.44
N ALA A 95 17.31 -0.22 15.48
CA ALA A 95 18.47 0.61 15.76
C ALA A 95 19.09 0.33 17.13
N VAL A 96 18.27 0.17 18.18
CA VAL A 96 18.75 -0.21 19.53
C VAL A 96 19.43 -1.58 19.54
N GLN A 97 19.00 -2.48 18.64
CA GLN A 97 19.63 -3.79 18.48
C GLN A 97 20.85 -3.78 17.54
N GLY A 98 21.23 -2.64 16.98
CA GLY A 98 22.31 -2.53 16.01
C GLY A 98 22.00 -3.20 14.67
N LYS A 99 20.73 -3.34 14.32
CA LYS A 99 20.26 -3.93 13.07
C LYS A 99 19.95 -2.85 12.03
N GLU A 100 20.01 -3.24 10.75
CA GLU A 100 19.59 -2.37 9.64
C GLU A 100 18.11 -2.03 9.71
N PRO A 101 17.70 -0.81 9.32
CA PRO A 101 16.31 -0.41 9.33
C PRO A 101 15.48 -1.17 8.29
N TRP A 102 14.23 -1.44 8.60
CA TRP A 102 13.26 -1.91 7.62
C TRP A 102 12.66 -0.72 6.86
N LEU A 103 12.83 -0.71 5.56
CA LEU A 103 12.39 0.36 4.67
C LEU A 103 11.40 -0.21 3.64
N PRO A 104 10.09 -0.15 3.90
CA PRO A 104 9.09 -0.71 3.00
C PRO A 104 9.09 0.01 1.66
N LYS A 105 9.09 -0.76 0.56
CA LYS A 105 9.07 -0.23 -0.79
C LYS A 105 7.66 0.22 -1.19
N ARG A 106 7.59 1.14 -2.14
CA ARG A 106 6.33 1.58 -2.76
C ARG A 106 5.58 0.43 -3.45
N SER A 107 6.31 -0.59 -3.95
CA SER A 107 5.74 -1.79 -4.55
C SER A 107 5.23 -2.82 -3.54
N GLU A 108 5.60 -2.69 -2.26
CA GLU A 108 5.29 -3.67 -1.21
C GLU A 108 4.10 -3.26 -0.36
N SER A 109 3.92 -1.96 -0.11
CA SER A 109 2.90 -1.50 0.84
C SER A 109 2.49 -0.05 0.64
N TYR A 110 1.26 0.27 1.08
CA TYR A 110 0.79 1.66 1.19
C TYR A 110 1.63 2.46 2.20
N ILE A 111 2.19 1.82 3.24
CA ILE A 111 3.13 2.48 4.18
C ILE A 111 4.37 2.94 3.42
N GLY A 112 4.90 2.11 2.51
CA GLY A 112 6.03 2.49 1.66
C GLY A 112 5.70 3.69 0.76
N VAL A 113 4.51 3.71 0.14
CA VAL A 113 4.05 4.86 -0.66
C VAL A 113 3.93 6.12 0.20
N LEU A 114 3.28 6.01 1.37
CA LEU A 114 3.09 7.11 2.32
C LEU A 114 4.43 7.76 2.71
N VAL A 115 5.34 6.95 3.21
CA VAL A 115 6.62 7.44 3.73
C VAL A 115 7.47 8.05 2.63
N ASP A 116 7.55 7.39 1.47
CA ASP A 116 8.30 7.91 0.35
C ASP A 116 7.72 9.24 -0.18
N ASP A 117 6.39 9.37 -0.29
CA ASP A 117 5.76 10.65 -0.66
C ASP A 117 6.11 11.77 0.34
N LEU A 118 6.03 11.49 1.65
CA LEU A 118 6.35 12.47 2.70
C LEU A 118 7.80 12.95 2.60
N ILE A 119 8.76 12.04 2.55
CA ILE A 119 10.19 12.39 2.62
C ILE A 119 10.74 12.96 1.30
N THR A 120 10.12 12.66 0.17
CA THR A 120 10.60 13.11 -1.15
C THR A 120 9.89 14.36 -1.62
N ARG A 121 8.56 14.39 -1.56
CA ARG A 121 7.74 15.51 -2.04
C ARG A 121 7.49 16.55 -0.95
N GLY A 122 7.46 16.11 0.31
CA GLY A 122 6.98 16.92 1.41
C GLY A 122 5.47 17.16 1.32
N VAL A 123 4.96 18.06 2.15
CA VAL A 123 3.55 18.41 2.20
C VAL A 123 3.37 19.93 2.21
N GLN A 124 2.43 20.43 1.43
CA GLN A 124 2.00 21.84 1.43
C GLN A 124 0.61 22.01 2.08
N GLU A 125 -0.14 20.91 2.11
CA GLU A 125 -1.44 20.75 2.76
C GLU A 125 -1.48 19.40 3.47
N PRO A 126 -2.41 19.16 4.41
CA PRO A 126 -2.49 17.88 5.12
C PRO A 126 -2.54 16.68 4.20
N TYR A 127 -1.57 15.78 4.34
CA TYR A 127 -1.47 14.57 3.52
C TYR A 127 -2.52 13.54 3.94
N ARG A 128 -3.24 13.00 2.95
CA ARG A 128 -4.14 11.86 3.11
C ARG A 128 -3.74 10.77 2.11
N MET A 129 -3.76 9.53 2.58
CA MET A 129 -3.47 8.36 1.75
C MET A 129 -4.70 7.93 0.99
N PHE A 130 -4.66 8.09 -0.32
CA PHE A 130 -5.68 7.59 -1.25
C PHE A 130 -5.09 6.52 -2.16
N THR A 131 -5.92 5.58 -2.58
CA THR A 131 -5.51 4.53 -3.53
C THR A 131 -4.95 5.10 -4.84
N SER A 132 -5.35 6.30 -5.22
CA SER A 132 -4.84 7.01 -6.41
C SER A 132 -3.36 7.40 -6.31
N ARG A 133 -2.77 7.40 -5.10
CA ARG A 133 -1.35 7.70 -4.89
C ARG A 133 -0.44 6.51 -5.14
N ALA A 134 -0.99 5.29 -5.14
CA ALA A 134 -0.23 4.07 -5.38
C ALA A 134 -0.21 3.72 -6.88
N GLU A 135 0.97 3.48 -7.41
CA GLU A 135 1.18 3.08 -8.80
C GLU A 135 0.73 1.62 -9.04
N TYR A 136 0.92 0.76 -8.04
CA TYR A 136 0.75 -0.69 -8.15
C TYR A 136 -0.52 -1.20 -7.46
N ARG A 137 -1.66 -0.54 -7.70
CA ARG A 137 -2.94 -0.82 -7.01
C ARG A 137 -3.46 -2.24 -7.19
N LEU A 138 -3.12 -2.91 -8.30
CA LEU A 138 -3.51 -4.31 -8.53
C LEU A 138 -2.73 -5.28 -7.63
N SER A 139 -1.51 -4.93 -7.25
CA SER A 139 -0.68 -5.72 -6.32
C SER A 139 -0.91 -5.31 -4.87
N LEU A 140 -1.19 -4.03 -4.61
CA LEU A 140 -1.38 -3.47 -3.26
C LEU A 140 -2.87 -3.46 -2.91
N ARG A 141 -3.43 -4.63 -2.60
CA ARG A 141 -4.83 -4.77 -2.20
C ARG A 141 -4.94 -5.06 -0.71
N GLU A 142 -6.11 -4.76 -0.15
CA GLU A 142 -6.45 -5.08 1.24
C GLU A 142 -6.47 -6.60 1.46
N ASP A 143 -7.11 -7.32 0.53
CA ASP A 143 -7.32 -8.77 0.60
C ASP A 143 -6.03 -9.59 0.64
N ASN A 144 -4.91 -9.06 0.13
CA ASN A 144 -3.63 -9.74 0.07
C ASN A 144 -2.54 -9.10 0.94
N ALA A 145 -2.87 -8.18 1.83
CA ALA A 145 -1.89 -7.49 2.67
C ALA A 145 -1.11 -8.46 3.57
N ASP A 146 -1.80 -9.48 4.09
CA ASP A 146 -1.19 -10.54 4.88
C ASP A 146 -0.17 -11.35 4.07
N MET A 147 -0.48 -11.71 2.82
CA MET A 147 0.42 -12.45 1.93
C MET A 147 1.70 -11.68 1.61
N ARG A 148 1.65 -10.33 1.62
CA ARG A 148 2.81 -9.48 1.33
C ARG A 148 3.65 -9.16 2.56
N LEU A 149 3.04 -9.02 3.74
CA LEU A 149 3.67 -8.39 4.89
C LEU A 149 3.80 -9.29 6.12
N THR A 150 3.01 -10.37 6.27
CA THR A 150 3.05 -11.19 7.49
C THR A 150 4.39 -11.92 7.65
N GLY A 151 5.00 -12.40 6.56
CA GLY A 151 6.33 -13.00 6.58
C GLY A 151 7.39 -12.03 7.11
N ILE A 152 7.39 -10.81 6.57
CA ILE A 152 8.29 -9.72 7.03
C ILE A 152 8.03 -9.40 8.50
N GLY A 153 6.74 -9.28 8.89
CA GLY A 153 6.37 -9.05 10.28
C GLY A 153 6.84 -10.14 11.23
N ARG A 154 6.85 -11.41 10.77
CA ARG A 154 7.39 -12.54 11.53
C ARG A 154 8.90 -12.43 11.74
N GLU A 155 9.64 -12.10 10.69
CA GLU A 155 11.10 -11.90 10.75
C GLU A 155 11.48 -10.73 11.68
N LEU A 156 10.66 -9.68 11.70
CA LEU A 156 10.82 -8.53 12.59
C LEU A 156 10.39 -8.81 14.04
N GLY A 157 9.81 -9.98 14.33
CA GLY A 157 9.35 -10.37 15.67
C GLY A 157 8.01 -9.73 16.09
N LEU A 158 7.21 -9.25 15.14
CA LEU A 158 5.92 -8.58 15.38
C LEU A 158 4.72 -9.52 15.29
N VAL A 159 4.89 -10.70 14.70
CA VAL A 159 3.85 -11.71 14.50
C VAL A 159 4.09 -12.87 15.45
N ASP A 160 3.13 -13.13 16.34
CA ASP A 160 3.16 -14.25 17.28
C ASP A 160 2.93 -15.60 16.58
N ASP A 161 3.10 -16.69 17.34
CA ASP A 161 3.01 -18.04 16.80
C ASP A 161 1.59 -18.39 16.33
N HIS A 162 0.55 -17.90 17.04
CA HIS A 162 -0.83 -18.16 16.65
C HIS A 162 -1.17 -17.49 15.32
N ARG A 163 -0.84 -16.21 15.18
CA ARG A 163 -1.07 -15.46 13.93
C ARG A 163 -0.26 -16.03 12.77
N TRP A 164 0.96 -16.47 13.04
CA TRP A 164 1.81 -17.12 12.07
C TRP A 164 1.22 -18.45 11.58
N ASP A 165 0.70 -19.30 12.51
CA ASP A 165 0.03 -20.56 12.16
C ASP A 165 -1.19 -20.32 11.25
N VAL A 166 -2.07 -19.38 11.62
CA VAL A 166 -3.24 -19.02 10.80
C VAL A 166 -2.84 -18.57 9.42
N PHE A 167 -1.78 -17.75 9.32
CA PHE A 167 -1.25 -17.29 8.03
C PHE A 167 -0.72 -18.45 7.18
N CYS A 168 0.06 -19.35 7.76
CA CYS A 168 0.59 -20.52 7.05
C CYS A 168 -0.54 -21.42 6.54
N ARG A 169 -1.55 -21.70 7.36
CA ARG A 169 -2.72 -22.50 6.94
C ARG A 169 -3.44 -21.85 5.76
N LYS A 170 -3.67 -20.54 5.81
CA LYS A 170 -4.27 -19.78 4.71
C LYS A 170 -3.45 -19.89 3.42
N GLN A 171 -2.15 -19.62 3.52
CA GLN A 171 -1.23 -19.65 2.39
C GLN A 171 -1.18 -21.02 1.72
N ASP A 172 -1.04 -22.07 2.53
CA ASP A 172 -0.99 -23.46 2.05
C ASP A 172 -2.32 -23.88 1.40
N ALA A 173 -3.46 -23.49 1.98
CA ALA A 173 -4.77 -23.82 1.45
C ALA A 173 -5.03 -23.09 0.11
N VAL A 174 -4.71 -21.80 0.02
CA VAL A 174 -4.83 -21.04 -1.24
C VAL A 174 -3.94 -21.63 -2.34
N SER A 175 -2.71 -22.01 -2.00
CA SER A 175 -1.77 -22.63 -2.96
C SER A 175 -2.28 -23.99 -3.45
N ARG A 176 -2.68 -24.87 -2.54
CA ARG A 176 -3.22 -26.19 -2.88
C ARG A 176 -4.46 -26.10 -3.76
N GLU A 177 -5.38 -25.21 -3.38
CA GLU A 177 -6.64 -25.06 -4.12
C GLU A 177 -6.44 -24.43 -5.49
N THR A 178 -5.56 -23.45 -5.62
CA THR A 178 -5.21 -22.88 -6.93
C THR A 178 -4.59 -23.93 -7.84
N SER A 179 -3.69 -24.78 -7.32
CA SER A 179 -3.11 -25.88 -8.07
C SER A 179 -4.17 -26.90 -8.50
N ARG A 180 -5.06 -27.28 -7.58
CA ARG A 180 -6.17 -28.20 -7.87
C ARG A 180 -7.03 -27.71 -9.03
N LEU A 181 -7.40 -26.41 -9.04
CA LEU A 181 -8.19 -25.82 -10.11
C LEU A 181 -7.46 -25.83 -11.46
N GLN A 182 -6.14 -25.76 -11.48
CA GLN A 182 -5.33 -25.82 -12.71
C GLN A 182 -5.15 -27.24 -13.23
N GLU A 183 -5.18 -28.25 -12.37
CA GLU A 183 -4.95 -29.66 -12.71
C GLU A 183 -6.21 -30.36 -13.20
N ILE A 184 -7.40 -29.91 -12.82
CA ILE A 184 -8.66 -30.53 -13.21
C ILE A 184 -9.15 -29.97 -14.55
N TRP A 185 -9.24 -30.86 -15.54
CA TRP A 185 -9.65 -30.53 -16.90
C TRP A 185 -11.05 -31.05 -17.25
N VAL A 186 -11.81 -30.23 -17.95
CA VAL A 186 -13.16 -30.56 -18.43
C VAL A 186 -13.25 -30.24 -19.91
N GLY A 187 -13.65 -31.23 -20.68
CA GLY A 187 -13.85 -31.08 -22.14
C GLY A 187 -15.32 -31.30 -22.53
N PRO A 188 -15.68 -31.06 -23.83
CA PRO A 188 -17.05 -31.21 -24.34
C PRO A 188 -17.62 -32.62 -24.19
N LYS A 189 -16.76 -33.63 -24.03
CA LYS A 189 -17.15 -35.03 -23.86
C LYS A 189 -17.19 -35.51 -22.42
N HIS A 190 -16.84 -34.62 -21.47
CA HIS A 190 -16.88 -34.93 -20.05
C HIS A 190 -18.33 -35.00 -19.56
N GLU A 191 -18.64 -35.92 -18.64
CA GLU A 191 -19.98 -36.08 -18.08
C GLU A 191 -20.57 -34.81 -17.49
N SER A 192 -19.72 -33.91 -16.96
CA SER A 192 -20.11 -32.63 -16.38
C SER A 192 -20.21 -31.50 -17.43
N ALA A 193 -19.95 -31.76 -18.73
CA ALA A 193 -20.02 -30.73 -19.77
C ALA A 193 -21.38 -30.00 -19.85
N PRO A 194 -22.52 -30.66 -19.69
CA PRO A 194 -23.82 -29.98 -19.65
C PRO A 194 -23.93 -28.95 -18.51
N LEU A 195 -23.45 -29.30 -17.31
CA LEU A 195 -23.47 -28.39 -16.16
C LEU A 195 -22.58 -27.16 -16.37
N VAL A 196 -21.40 -27.37 -16.97
CA VAL A 196 -20.50 -26.27 -17.35
C VAL A 196 -21.13 -25.39 -18.43
N SER A 197 -21.78 -25.98 -19.43
CA SER A 197 -22.47 -25.22 -20.48
C SER A 197 -23.60 -24.37 -19.91
N GLU A 198 -24.34 -24.90 -18.96
CA GLU A 198 -25.40 -24.15 -18.23
C GLU A 198 -24.80 -22.97 -17.43
N LEU A 199 -23.71 -23.22 -16.67
CA LEU A 199 -22.99 -22.19 -15.94
C LEU A 199 -22.47 -21.07 -16.85
N LEU A 200 -21.95 -21.43 -18.02
CA LEU A 200 -21.41 -20.47 -18.98
C LEU A 200 -22.48 -19.80 -19.86
N GLY A 201 -23.70 -20.31 -19.88
CA GLY A 201 -24.75 -19.86 -20.79
C GLY A 201 -24.44 -20.16 -22.31
N GLN A 202 -23.48 -21.03 -22.57
CA GLN A 202 -23.07 -21.44 -23.92
C GLN A 202 -22.39 -22.83 -23.89
N ASP A 203 -22.42 -23.55 -25.00
CA ASP A 203 -21.81 -24.85 -25.09
C ASP A 203 -20.29 -24.82 -24.87
N LEU A 204 -19.77 -25.78 -24.11
CA LEU A 204 -18.35 -25.96 -23.92
C LEU A 204 -17.73 -26.50 -25.23
N SER A 205 -16.98 -25.66 -25.95
CA SER A 205 -16.43 -25.97 -27.27
C SER A 205 -15.03 -26.61 -27.24
N HIS A 206 -14.26 -26.37 -26.20
CA HIS A 206 -12.89 -26.88 -26.04
C HIS A 206 -12.66 -27.36 -24.61
N GLU A 207 -11.62 -28.16 -24.45
CA GLU A 207 -11.11 -28.55 -23.12
C GLU A 207 -10.51 -27.35 -22.41
N CYS A 208 -10.83 -27.19 -21.14
CA CYS A 208 -10.30 -26.15 -20.25
C CYS A 208 -10.21 -26.66 -18.81
N ASN A 209 -9.35 -26.06 -18.01
CA ASN A 209 -9.27 -26.39 -16.60
C ASN A 209 -10.24 -25.54 -15.76
N LEU A 210 -10.43 -25.89 -14.48
CA LEU A 210 -11.35 -25.15 -13.60
C LEU A 210 -10.90 -23.71 -13.37
N ALA A 211 -9.59 -23.43 -13.36
CA ALA A 211 -9.08 -22.08 -13.27
C ALA A 211 -9.44 -21.23 -14.50
N ASP A 212 -9.43 -21.84 -15.71
CA ASP A 212 -9.87 -21.16 -16.94
C ASP A 212 -11.38 -20.87 -16.91
N LEU A 213 -12.18 -21.78 -16.34
CA LEU A 213 -13.61 -21.54 -16.10
C LEU A 213 -13.82 -20.39 -15.14
N LEU A 214 -13.07 -20.37 -14.02
CA LEU A 214 -13.19 -19.31 -13.00
C LEU A 214 -12.81 -17.92 -13.54
N ARG A 215 -11.94 -17.85 -14.55
CA ARG A 215 -11.60 -16.58 -15.23
C ARG A 215 -12.71 -16.01 -16.09
N ARG A 216 -13.76 -16.79 -16.40
CA ARG A 216 -14.87 -16.31 -17.21
C ARG A 216 -15.71 -15.27 -16.46
N PRO A 217 -16.18 -14.20 -17.14
CA PRO A 217 -17.05 -13.23 -16.53
C PRO A 217 -18.31 -13.87 -15.94
N GLY A 218 -18.69 -13.51 -14.73
CA GLY A 218 -19.88 -14.02 -14.05
C GLY A 218 -19.73 -15.38 -13.37
N VAL A 219 -18.64 -16.11 -13.61
CA VAL A 219 -18.36 -17.38 -12.92
C VAL A 219 -17.69 -17.08 -11.57
N THR A 220 -18.20 -17.66 -10.49
CA THR A 220 -17.64 -17.53 -9.13
C THR A 220 -17.03 -18.86 -8.69
N TYR A 221 -16.15 -18.79 -7.69
CA TYR A 221 -15.60 -20.00 -7.08
C TYR A 221 -16.70 -20.88 -6.50
N GLU A 222 -17.67 -20.29 -5.80
CA GLU A 222 -18.82 -20.99 -5.26
C GLU A 222 -19.64 -21.69 -6.34
N ALA A 223 -19.90 -21.02 -7.47
CA ALA A 223 -20.64 -21.59 -8.58
C ALA A 223 -19.94 -22.83 -9.17
N ILE A 224 -18.60 -22.81 -9.27
CA ILE A 224 -17.83 -23.98 -9.74
C ILE A 224 -17.92 -25.11 -8.73
N THR A 225 -17.72 -24.84 -7.46
CA THR A 225 -17.69 -25.88 -6.41
C THR A 225 -19.07 -26.47 -6.14
N ALA A 226 -20.15 -25.77 -6.51
CA ALA A 226 -21.53 -26.26 -6.45
C ALA A 226 -21.96 -27.16 -7.61
N LEU A 227 -21.16 -27.31 -8.68
CA LEU A 227 -21.52 -28.10 -9.86
C LEU A 227 -21.62 -29.60 -9.62
N GLY A 228 -21.25 -30.09 -8.44
CA GLY A 228 -21.37 -31.47 -8.07
C GLY A 228 -20.39 -31.92 -6.99
N GLU A 229 -20.51 -33.18 -6.60
CA GLU A 229 -19.60 -33.82 -5.65
C GLU A 229 -18.33 -34.30 -6.37
N GLY A 230 -17.29 -34.59 -5.58
CA GLY A 230 -16.04 -35.15 -6.07
C GLY A 230 -15.06 -34.10 -6.59
N ILE A 231 -14.75 -34.11 -7.89
CA ILE A 231 -13.70 -33.24 -8.46
C ILE A 231 -13.98 -31.74 -8.36
N TRP A 232 -15.25 -31.35 -8.24
CA TRP A 232 -15.68 -29.95 -8.17
C TRP A 232 -15.50 -29.35 -6.76
N SER A 233 -15.73 -30.14 -5.73
CA SER A 233 -15.60 -29.68 -4.36
C SER A 233 -14.16 -29.80 -3.87
N PRO A 234 -13.58 -28.76 -3.25
CA PRO A 234 -12.25 -28.83 -2.65
C PRO A 234 -12.23 -29.63 -1.34
N GLY A 235 -13.40 -30.05 -0.83
CA GLY A 235 -13.55 -30.49 0.55
C GLY A 235 -13.53 -29.31 1.53
N VAL A 236 -13.10 -29.59 2.76
CA VAL A 236 -12.97 -28.54 3.79
C VAL A 236 -11.68 -27.77 3.56
N LEU A 237 -11.78 -26.48 3.25
CA LEU A 237 -10.62 -25.59 3.04
C LEU A 237 -9.90 -25.30 4.35
N ASP A 238 -10.65 -25.06 5.42
CA ASP A 238 -10.18 -24.95 6.80
C ASP A 238 -11.34 -25.23 7.77
N GLU A 239 -11.03 -25.71 8.99
CA GLU A 239 -12.01 -25.95 10.04
C GLU A 239 -12.64 -24.65 10.57
N ASP A 240 -11.89 -23.54 10.53
CA ASP A 240 -12.40 -22.20 10.79
C ASP A 240 -13.15 -21.69 9.54
N LEU A 241 -14.47 -21.56 9.64
CA LEU A 241 -15.32 -21.12 8.55
C LEU A 241 -15.00 -19.69 8.07
N GLY A 242 -14.54 -18.82 8.98
CA GLY A 242 -14.11 -17.47 8.62
C GLY A 242 -12.84 -17.48 7.79
N LEU A 243 -11.90 -18.36 8.12
CA LEU A 243 -10.67 -18.54 7.35
C LEU A 243 -10.97 -19.25 6.02
N ALA A 244 -11.85 -20.25 6.00
CA ALA A 244 -12.27 -20.93 4.78
C ALA A 244 -12.92 -19.95 3.76
N ALA A 245 -13.73 -19.00 4.22
CA ALA A 245 -14.29 -17.95 3.38
C ALA A 245 -13.20 -17.05 2.79
N GLN A 246 -12.23 -16.61 3.60
CA GLN A 246 -11.09 -15.82 3.11
C GLN A 246 -10.23 -16.59 2.10
N ILE A 247 -10.07 -17.89 2.27
CA ILE A 247 -9.34 -18.76 1.32
C ILE A 247 -10.07 -18.80 -0.01
N SER A 248 -11.38 -19.04 -0.03
CA SER A 248 -12.17 -19.09 -1.26
C SER A 248 -12.13 -17.77 -2.02
N ASP A 249 -12.29 -16.65 -1.32
CA ASP A 249 -12.21 -15.32 -1.90
C ASP A 249 -10.81 -15.06 -2.50
N GLN A 250 -9.75 -15.41 -1.76
CA GLN A 250 -8.38 -15.22 -2.21
C GLN A 250 -8.04 -16.08 -3.44
N VAL A 251 -8.54 -17.31 -3.52
CA VAL A 251 -8.40 -18.18 -4.70
C VAL A 251 -9.11 -17.55 -5.91
N GLU A 252 -10.35 -17.12 -5.73
CA GLU A 252 -11.12 -16.48 -6.82
C GLU A 252 -10.41 -15.24 -7.36
N ILE A 253 -10.02 -14.32 -6.46
CA ILE A 253 -9.33 -13.08 -6.82
C ILE A 253 -8.01 -13.39 -7.52
N SER A 254 -7.20 -14.28 -6.95
CA SER A 254 -5.89 -14.64 -7.50
C SER A 254 -6.00 -15.20 -8.90
N VAL A 255 -6.92 -16.13 -9.15
CA VAL A 255 -7.13 -16.76 -10.45
C VAL A 255 -7.64 -15.75 -11.49
N LYS A 256 -8.62 -14.92 -11.13
CA LYS A 256 -9.20 -13.92 -12.03
C LYS A 256 -8.21 -12.81 -12.41
N TYR A 257 -7.38 -12.37 -11.47
CA TYR A 257 -6.46 -11.26 -11.69
C TYR A 257 -5.03 -11.68 -12.06
N GLN A 258 -4.72 -12.97 -12.12
CA GLN A 258 -3.38 -13.50 -12.37
C GLN A 258 -2.66 -12.82 -13.53
N GLY A 259 -3.29 -12.74 -14.70
CA GLY A 259 -2.67 -12.16 -15.89
C GLY A 259 -2.38 -10.64 -15.78
N TYR A 260 -3.12 -9.93 -14.93
CA TYR A 260 -2.86 -8.51 -14.63
C TYR A 260 -1.73 -8.37 -13.60
N ILE A 261 -1.74 -9.24 -12.58
CA ILE A 261 -0.72 -9.27 -11.53
C ILE A 261 0.64 -9.61 -12.14
N ASP A 262 0.73 -10.59 -13.01
CA ASP A 262 1.97 -11.00 -13.69
C ASP A 262 2.55 -9.85 -14.53
N ARG A 263 1.70 -9.14 -15.28
CA ARG A 263 2.13 -7.97 -16.04
C ARG A 263 2.65 -6.86 -15.16
N GLN A 264 1.97 -6.58 -14.05
CA GLN A 264 2.41 -5.57 -13.09
C GLN A 264 3.71 -5.99 -12.40
N ALA A 265 3.87 -7.27 -12.05
CA ALA A 265 5.11 -7.80 -11.48
C ALA A 265 6.31 -7.61 -12.43
N MET A 266 6.11 -7.86 -13.74
CA MET A 266 7.15 -7.61 -14.75
C MET A 266 7.48 -6.11 -14.88
N GLU A 267 6.48 -5.24 -14.75
CA GLU A 267 6.69 -3.79 -14.76
C GLU A 267 7.48 -3.35 -13.52
N ILE A 268 7.09 -3.82 -12.33
CA ILE A 268 7.80 -3.57 -11.06
C ILE A 268 9.25 -4.01 -11.19
N ALA A 269 9.51 -5.23 -11.66
CA ALA A 269 10.87 -5.75 -11.80
C ALA A 269 11.75 -4.91 -12.75
N ARG A 270 11.17 -4.36 -13.83
CA ARG A 270 11.88 -3.46 -14.76
C ARG A 270 12.21 -2.11 -14.10
N GLN A 271 11.32 -1.60 -13.27
CA GLN A 271 11.48 -0.30 -12.60
C GLN A 271 12.35 -0.42 -11.36
N GLU A 272 12.33 -1.54 -10.66
CA GLU A 272 13.01 -1.76 -9.38
C GLU A 272 14.53 -1.56 -9.48
N HIS A 273 15.14 -1.93 -10.59
CA HIS A 273 16.57 -1.68 -10.83
C HIS A 273 16.92 -0.19 -10.81
N ASN A 274 16.04 0.66 -11.31
CA ASN A 274 16.23 2.10 -11.29
C ASN A 274 15.77 2.72 -9.97
N GLU A 275 14.68 2.19 -9.38
CA GLU A 275 14.13 2.66 -8.11
C GLU A 275 15.13 2.55 -6.96
N THR A 276 15.81 1.44 -6.86
CA THR A 276 16.74 1.12 -5.77
C THR A 276 18.20 1.52 -6.06
N TYR A 277 18.49 2.06 -7.26
CA TYR A 277 19.86 2.46 -7.59
C TYR A 277 20.35 3.55 -6.63
N PRO A 278 21.41 3.27 -5.83
CA PRO A 278 21.83 4.17 -4.76
C PRO A 278 22.48 5.44 -5.30
N LEU A 279 22.16 6.56 -4.68
CA LEU A 279 22.82 7.84 -4.90
C LEU A 279 23.70 8.16 -3.68
N PRO A 280 25.02 8.36 -3.85
CA PRO A 280 25.88 8.73 -2.73
C PRO A 280 25.44 10.03 -2.07
N GLU A 281 25.36 10.07 -0.75
CA GLU A 281 25.00 11.27 0.01
C GLU A 281 25.95 12.44 -0.26
N SER A 282 27.22 12.11 -0.52
CA SER A 282 28.27 13.07 -0.88
C SER A 282 28.21 13.59 -2.31
N LEU A 283 27.27 13.09 -3.13
CA LEU A 283 27.17 13.50 -4.54
C LEU A 283 26.82 14.99 -4.65
N ASP A 284 27.68 15.73 -5.34
CA ASP A 284 27.42 17.11 -5.72
C ASP A 284 26.78 17.14 -7.12
N TYR A 285 25.48 17.39 -7.16
CA TYR A 285 24.70 17.40 -8.39
C TYR A 285 25.07 18.57 -9.32
N SER A 286 25.81 19.57 -8.85
CA SER A 286 26.35 20.64 -9.70
C SER A 286 27.41 20.17 -10.70
N GLN A 287 28.05 19.02 -10.41
CA GLN A 287 29.04 18.37 -11.26
C GLN A 287 28.42 17.51 -12.37
N VAL A 288 27.13 17.26 -12.33
CA VAL A 288 26.44 16.44 -13.34
C VAL A 288 26.16 17.26 -14.58
N LEU A 289 26.89 16.98 -15.66
CA LEU A 289 26.76 17.71 -16.92
C LEU A 289 25.39 17.48 -17.57
N GLY A 290 24.77 18.57 -18.03
CA GLY A 290 23.50 18.54 -18.74
C GLY A 290 22.26 18.68 -17.85
N LEU A 291 22.39 18.67 -16.52
CA LEU A 291 21.29 19.01 -15.63
C LEU A 291 21.01 20.53 -15.64
N SER A 292 19.73 20.91 -15.66
CA SER A 292 19.35 22.33 -15.49
C SER A 292 19.72 22.82 -14.09
N LYS A 293 19.96 24.12 -13.94
CA LYS A 293 20.28 24.74 -12.65
C LYS A 293 19.22 24.46 -11.59
N GLU A 294 17.95 24.50 -11.96
CA GLU A 294 16.83 24.18 -11.08
C GLU A 294 16.91 22.74 -10.55
N VAL A 295 17.13 21.77 -11.43
CA VAL A 295 17.27 20.36 -11.05
C VAL A 295 18.48 20.14 -10.15
N GLN A 296 19.64 20.76 -10.47
CA GLN A 296 20.82 20.71 -9.62
C GLN A 296 20.56 21.23 -8.20
N GLN A 297 19.88 22.37 -8.08
CA GLN A 297 19.51 22.97 -6.79
C GLN A 297 18.57 22.07 -6.00
N LYS A 298 17.52 21.55 -6.63
CA LYS A 298 16.55 20.66 -5.99
C LYS A 298 17.22 19.35 -5.50
N LEU A 299 18.03 18.73 -6.33
CA LEU A 299 18.73 17.49 -5.95
C LEU A 299 19.74 17.72 -4.83
N ASN A 300 20.50 18.84 -4.84
CA ASN A 300 21.40 19.21 -3.77
C ASN A 300 20.67 19.54 -2.46
N LEU A 301 19.46 20.13 -2.54
CA LEU A 301 18.63 20.42 -1.37
C LEU A 301 18.05 19.15 -0.75
N HIS A 302 17.48 18.26 -1.56
CA HIS A 302 16.74 17.10 -1.08
C HIS A 302 17.64 15.89 -0.79
N LYS A 303 18.81 15.80 -1.44
CA LYS A 303 19.77 14.69 -1.27
C LYS A 303 19.06 13.32 -1.31
N PRO A 304 18.38 12.97 -2.43
CA PRO A 304 17.69 11.70 -2.54
C PRO A 304 18.66 10.53 -2.38
N ALA A 305 18.24 9.48 -1.65
CA ALA A 305 19.08 8.30 -1.41
C ALA A 305 19.10 7.35 -2.62
N THR A 306 18.08 7.42 -3.49
CA THR A 306 17.99 6.55 -4.67
C THR A 306 17.58 7.34 -5.92
N LEU A 307 17.84 6.73 -7.09
CA LEU A 307 17.45 7.32 -8.37
C LEU A 307 15.92 7.44 -8.49
N GLY A 308 15.17 6.48 -7.95
CA GLY A 308 13.71 6.55 -7.90
C GLY A 308 13.22 7.74 -7.08
N GLN A 309 13.80 7.98 -5.90
CA GLN A 309 13.50 9.17 -5.11
C GLN A 309 13.81 10.45 -5.87
N ALA A 310 14.96 10.51 -6.55
CA ALA A 310 15.30 11.66 -7.39
C ALA A 310 14.24 11.93 -8.46
N GLY A 311 13.69 10.88 -9.08
CA GLY A 311 12.65 10.99 -10.11
C GLY A 311 11.31 11.52 -9.61
N ARG A 312 11.03 11.39 -8.33
CA ARG A 312 9.79 11.90 -7.71
C ARG A 312 9.86 13.36 -7.26
N ILE A 313 11.05 13.93 -7.24
CA ILE A 313 11.22 15.36 -6.94
C ILE A 313 10.62 16.20 -8.10
N SER A 314 9.71 17.10 -7.76
CA SER A 314 9.04 17.98 -8.74
C SER A 314 10.04 18.72 -9.61
N GLY A 315 9.91 18.56 -10.93
CA GLY A 315 10.79 19.20 -11.95
C GLY A 315 11.98 18.33 -12.37
N VAL A 316 12.21 17.17 -11.75
CA VAL A 316 13.18 16.18 -12.25
C VAL A 316 12.52 15.35 -13.35
N THR A 317 13.12 15.37 -14.54
CA THR A 317 12.58 14.69 -15.73
C THR A 317 13.27 13.32 -15.94
N PRO A 318 12.68 12.37 -16.71
CA PRO A 318 13.35 11.15 -17.10
C PRO A 318 14.71 11.37 -17.80
N ALA A 319 14.84 12.46 -18.56
CA ALA A 319 16.11 12.83 -19.16
C ALA A 319 17.18 13.18 -18.11
N ALA A 320 16.79 13.90 -17.04
CA ALA A 320 17.68 14.21 -15.92
C ALA A 320 18.15 12.93 -15.20
N LEU A 321 17.25 11.96 -14.98
CA LEU A 321 17.63 10.66 -14.39
C LEU A 321 18.61 9.88 -15.26
N SER A 322 18.44 9.93 -16.59
CA SER A 322 19.38 9.29 -17.52
C SER A 322 20.77 9.93 -17.44
N LEU A 323 20.85 11.26 -17.31
CA LEU A 323 22.12 11.98 -17.12
C LEU A 323 22.79 11.62 -15.79
N LEU A 324 22.03 11.48 -14.71
CA LEU A 324 22.52 10.99 -13.40
C LEU A 324 23.12 9.60 -13.52
N LEU A 325 22.39 8.66 -14.16
CA LEU A 325 22.88 7.29 -14.38
C LEU A 325 24.19 7.26 -15.17
N VAL A 326 24.28 8.06 -16.24
CA VAL A 326 25.51 8.15 -17.04
C VAL A 326 26.67 8.73 -16.23
N HIS A 327 26.42 9.75 -15.41
CA HIS A 327 27.43 10.36 -14.54
C HIS A 327 27.98 9.36 -13.52
N LEU A 328 27.08 8.62 -12.84
CA LEU A 328 27.44 7.61 -11.84
C LEU A 328 28.24 6.45 -12.44
N LYS A 329 27.80 5.93 -13.60
CA LYS A 329 28.52 4.85 -14.30
C LYS A 329 29.92 5.29 -14.77
N LYS A 330 30.09 6.53 -15.22
CA LYS A 330 31.42 7.08 -15.59
C LYS A 330 32.31 7.31 -14.38
N GLY A 331 31.74 7.68 -13.22
CA GLY A 331 32.49 7.83 -11.97
C GLY A 331 33.02 6.50 -11.42
N LEU A 332 32.22 5.43 -11.51
CA LEU A 332 32.60 4.07 -11.09
C LEU A 332 33.69 3.46 -11.99
N GLY A 333 33.69 3.80 -13.29
CA GLY A 333 34.74 3.32 -14.21
C GLY A 333 36.12 3.94 -13.96
N ARG A 334 36.20 5.12 -13.35
CA ARG A 334 37.50 5.75 -13.00
C ARG A 334 38.13 5.24 -11.70
N THR A 335 37.36 4.58 -10.84
CA THR A 335 37.86 4.01 -9.57
C THR A 335 38.39 2.58 -9.72
N GLN A 336 38.21 1.92 -10.88
CA GLN A 336 38.77 0.57 -11.14
C GLN A 336 40.08 0.58 -11.94
N GLU A 337 40.58 1.75 -12.36
CA GLU A 337 41.82 1.91 -13.10
C GLU A 337 42.94 2.55 -12.26
N THR A 338 42.80 2.63 -10.95
CA THR A 338 43.86 3.01 -9.99
C THR A 338 43.95 1.93 -8.91
#